data_50da274d0f4ca4f002831592be6723d0
#
_entry.id   50da274d0f4ca4f002831592be6723d0
#
_cell.length_a   1.000
_cell.length_b   1.000
_cell.length_c   1.000
_cell.angle_alpha   90.00
_cell.angle_beta   90.00
_cell.angle_gamma   90.00
#
_symmetry.space_group_name_H-M   'P 1'
#
loop_
_entity.id
_entity.type
_entity.pdbx_description
1 polymer ?
#
loop_
_entity_poly.entity_id
_entity_poly.type
_entity_poly.pdbx_seq_one_letter_code
_entity_poly.pdbx_strand_id
1 'polypeptide(L)'
;MAEDFLKNPLSLFDIKGRTALITGATGAFGALAAKTLASSGANVVLAAGRADELKKVAAECEKLGAKVATITARPNSESACDKIAQAAIDAFGRIDILVLASGINKVQKIVEQKPEDFLEVMDVNVTQSWLMARSAGKHMLKQGGGGKVILMSSARGKLGHPAGYTAYCASKSAVEGITRALGCEWGPTGITVNAIGPTVFRSPLTTWMFADDERGNTTRAGFLARVPKGRLGEPEDLAGPLLFLASKASDFYTGHILYADGGYTAG
;
A
#
# COMPACT_ATOMS: atom_id res chain seq x y z
N MET A 1 -32.79 -7.28 -9.61
CA MET A 1 -31.32 -7.09 -9.71
C MET A 1 -30.68 -6.51 -8.44
N ALA A 2 -31.35 -5.72 -7.63
CA ALA A 2 -30.77 -5.14 -6.39
C ALA A 2 -30.50 -6.15 -5.26
N GLU A 3 -31.04 -7.34 -5.30
CA GLU A 3 -30.95 -8.32 -4.19
C GLU A 3 -30.06 -9.55 -4.48
N ASP A 4 -29.43 -9.64 -5.65
CA ASP A 4 -28.62 -10.82 -6.00
C ASP A 4 -27.38 -10.98 -5.12
N PHE A 5 -26.80 -9.86 -4.62
CA PHE A 5 -25.68 -9.91 -3.69
C PHE A 5 -26.03 -10.56 -2.35
N LEU A 6 -27.34 -10.55 -1.94
CA LEU A 6 -27.80 -11.17 -0.70
C LEU A 6 -27.71 -12.71 -0.74
N LYS A 7 -27.71 -13.31 -1.93
CA LYS A 7 -27.52 -14.76 -2.10
C LYS A 7 -26.10 -15.20 -1.77
N ASN A 8 -25.13 -14.33 -2.03
CA ASN A 8 -23.72 -14.56 -1.70
C ASN A 8 -22.99 -13.22 -1.44
N PRO A 9 -23.14 -12.62 -0.26
CA PRO A 9 -22.55 -11.32 0.04
C PRO A 9 -21.01 -11.33 -0.01
N LEU A 10 -20.37 -12.48 0.22
CA LEU A 10 -18.91 -12.60 0.11
C LEU A 10 -18.40 -12.44 -1.33
N SER A 11 -19.28 -12.62 -2.35
CA SER A 11 -18.91 -12.36 -3.75
C SER A 11 -18.51 -10.90 -4.02
N LEU A 12 -18.88 -9.97 -3.14
CA LEU A 12 -18.41 -8.58 -3.21
C LEU A 12 -16.90 -8.45 -3.03
N PHE A 13 -16.27 -9.43 -2.37
CA PHE A 13 -14.82 -9.49 -2.15
C PHE A 13 -14.08 -10.30 -3.22
N ASP A 14 -14.77 -10.85 -4.22
CA ASP A 14 -14.16 -11.65 -5.28
C ASP A 14 -13.30 -10.79 -6.21
N ILE A 15 -12.01 -11.13 -6.26
CA ILE A 15 -11.01 -10.53 -7.15
C ILE A 15 -10.35 -11.56 -8.08
N LYS A 16 -10.95 -12.75 -8.19
CA LYS A 16 -10.41 -13.84 -9.02
C LYS A 16 -10.24 -13.39 -10.48
N GLY A 17 -9.05 -13.63 -11.02
CA GLY A 17 -8.69 -13.26 -12.39
C GLY A 17 -8.41 -11.77 -12.59
N ARG A 18 -8.56 -10.91 -11.58
CA ARG A 18 -8.12 -9.52 -11.64
C ARG A 18 -6.60 -9.42 -11.68
N THR A 19 -6.07 -8.39 -12.31
CA THR A 19 -4.63 -8.12 -12.38
C THR A 19 -4.26 -7.04 -11.38
N ALA A 20 -3.39 -7.39 -10.42
CA ALA A 20 -2.86 -6.49 -9.42
C ALA A 20 -1.40 -6.13 -9.71
N LEU A 21 -1.09 -4.85 -9.90
CA LEU A 21 0.25 -4.31 -10.01
C LEU A 21 0.69 -3.75 -8.65
N ILE A 22 1.80 -4.24 -8.11
CA ILE A 22 2.27 -3.90 -6.77
C ILE A 22 3.69 -3.35 -6.87
N THR A 23 3.89 -2.08 -6.49
CA THR A 23 5.23 -1.50 -6.31
C THR A 23 5.72 -1.66 -4.87
N GLY A 24 7.04 -1.66 -4.67
CA GLY A 24 7.59 -1.94 -3.34
C GLY A 24 7.31 -3.37 -2.88
N ALA A 25 7.14 -4.31 -3.82
CA ALA A 25 6.70 -5.69 -3.58
C ALA A 25 7.60 -6.50 -2.63
N THR A 26 8.84 -6.08 -2.39
CA THR A 26 9.77 -6.71 -1.44
C THR A 26 9.73 -6.06 -0.04
N GLY A 27 8.99 -4.97 0.14
CA GLY A 27 8.74 -4.36 1.44
C GLY A 27 7.70 -5.17 2.25
N ALA A 28 7.65 -4.95 3.56
CA ALA A 28 6.75 -5.71 4.46
C ALA A 28 5.29 -5.67 4.00
N PHE A 29 4.75 -4.47 3.73
CA PHE A 29 3.38 -4.34 3.25
C PHE A 29 3.22 -4.80 1.80
N GLY A 30 4.19 -4.49 0.93
CA GLY A 30 4.13 -4.91 -0.48
C GLY A 30 4.13 -6.43 -0.64
N ALA A 31 4.96 -7.15 0.13
CA ALA A 31 4.98 -8.61 0.13
C ALA A 31 3.70 -9.20 0.73
N LEU A 32 3.16 -8.58 1.78
CA LEU A 32 1.85 -8.97 2.33
C LEU A 32 0.75 -8.76 1.30
N ALA A 33 0.71 -7.59 0.65
CA ALA A 33 -0.28 -7.28 -0.38
C ALA A 33 -0.20 -8.28 -1.55
N ALA A 34 1.00 -8.59 -2.04
CA ALA A 34 1.21 -9.56 -3.09
C ALA A 34 0.63 -10.94 -2.72
N LYS A 35 0.94 -11.45 -1.55
CA LYS A 35 0.47 -12.75 -1.06
C LYS A 35 -1.03 -12.77 -0.81
N THR A 36 -1.58 -11.72 -0.20
CA THR A 36 -3.03 -11.60 0.06
C THR A 36 -3.82 -11.59 -1.25
N LEU A 37 -3.42 -10.78 -2.24
CA LEU A 37 -4.11 -10.71 -3.52
C LEU A 37 -3.92 -11.99 -4.35
N ALA A 38 -2.73 -12.59 -4.31
CA ALA A 38 -2.44 -13.88 -4.94
C ALA A 38 -3.34 -15.01 -4.38
N SER A 39 -3.41 -15.16 -3.05
CA SER A 39 -4.25 -16.16 -2.40
C SER A 39 -5.74 -15.96 -2.62
N SER A 40 -6.15 -14.73 -2.94
CA SER A 40 -7.53 -14.38 -3.32
C SER A 40 -7.81 -14.54 -4.82
N GLY A 41 -6.89 -15.15 -5.57
CA GLY A 41 -7.07 -15.53 -6.98
C GLY A 41 -6.75 -14.45 -8.00
N ALA A 42 -6.12 -13.34 -7.61
CA ALA A 42 -5.63 -12.33 -8.56
C ALA A 42 -4.34 -12.80 -9.26
N ASN A 43 -4.15 -12.35 -10.51
CA ASN A 43 -2.84 -12.35 -11.14
C ASN A 43 -2.02 -11.20 -10.54
N VAL A 44 -0.74 -11.39 -10.26
CA VAL A 44 0.09 -10.37 -9.63
C VAL A 44 1.30 -9.98 -10.47
N VAL A 45 1.53 -8.69 -10.59
CA VAL A 45 2.73 -8.11 -11.21
C VAL A 45 3.52 -7.40 -10.12
N LEU A 46 4.72 -7.87 -9.85
CA LEU A 46 5.53 -7.43 -8.72
C LEU A 46 6.68 -6.56 -9.21
N ALA A 47 6.75 -5.33 -8.73
CA ALA A 47 7.82 -4.39 -9.05
C ALA A 47 8.63 -4.03 -7.79
N ALA A 48 9.95 -4.24 -7.84
CA ALA A 48 10.88 -3.84 -6.78
C ALA A 48 12.31 -3.73 -7.30
N GLY A 49 13.17 -3.01 -6.60
CA GLY A 49 14.57 -2.82 -7.01
C GLY A 49 15.53 -3.94 -6.61
N ARG A 50 15.10 -4.95 -5.84
CA ARG A 50 15.95 -6.04 -5.33
C ARG A 50 15.52 -7.37 -5.95
N ALA A 51 16.27 -7.80 -6.98
CA ALA A 51 15.89 -8.95 -7.81
C ALA A 51 15.72 -10.26 -7.03
N ASP A 52 16.65 -10.58 -6.12
CA ASP A 52 16.62 -11.87 -5.40
C ASP A 52 15.48 -11.94 -4.38
N GLU A 53 15.18 -10.83 -3.72
CA GLU A 53 14.00 -10.74 -2.83
C GLU A 53 12.70 -10.78 -3.62
N LEU A 54 12.68 -10.14 -4.79
CA LEU A 54 11.53 -10.16 -5.68
C LEU A 54 11.21 -11.57 -6.16
N LYS A 55 12.23 -12.37 -6.53
CA LYS A 55 12.08 -13.80 -6.87
C LYS A 55 11.48 -14.61 -5.73
N LYS A 56 11.90 -14.35 -4.47
CA LYS A 56 11.33 -15.04 -3.29
C LYS A 56 9.84 -14.75 -3.13
N VAL A 57 9.45 -13.47 -3.20
CA VAL A 57 8.03 -13.07 -3.08
C VAL A 57 7.22 -13.66 -4.25
N ALA A 58 7.75 -13.65 -5.46
CA ALA A 58 7.12 -14.26 -6.63
C ALA A 58 6.85 -15.76 -6.41
N ALA A 59 7.86 -16.51 -5.99
CA ALA A 59 7.72 -17.93 -5.70
C ALA A 59 6.70 -18.23 -4.58
N GLU A 60 6.60 -17.36 -3.57
CA GLU A 60 5.55 -17.46 -2.54
C GLU A 60 4.15 -17.25 -3.13
N CYS A 61 3.98 -16.27 -4.02
CA CYS A 61 2.70 -16.02 -4.70
C CYS A 61 2.31 -17.16 -5.66
N GLU A 62 3.28 -17.74 -6.38
CA GLU A 62 3.07 -18.92 -7.25
C GLU A 62 2.60 -20.14 -6.44
N LYS A 63 3.19 -20.39 -5.28
CA LYS A 63 2.74 -21.46 -4.35
C LYS A 63 1.30 -21.26 -3.86
N LEU A 64 0.81 -20.01 -3.83
CA LEU A 64 -0.57 -19.69 -3.51
C LEU A 64 -1.51 -19.81 -4.73
N GLY A 65 -0.99 -20.25 -5.89
CA GLY A 65 -1.76 -20.53 -7.10
C GLY A 65 -1.93 -19.34 -8.04
N ALA A 66 -1.28 -18.22 -7.80
CA ALA A 66 -1.38 -17.04 -8.67
C ALA A 66 -0.48 -17.16 -9.91
N LYS A 67 -0.90 -16.55 -11.01
CA LYS A 67 0.00 -16.22 -12.12
C LYS A 67 0.80 -14.97 -11.73
N VAL A 68 2.12 -15.03 -11.86
CA VAL A 68 3.04 -13.99 -11.41
C VAL A 68 3.89 -13.48 -12.58
N ALA A 69 4.02 -12.15 -12.68
CA ALA A 69 5.04 -11.51 -13.48
C ALA A 69 5.89 -10.60 -12.58
N THR A 70 7.16 -10.42 -12.93
CA THR A 70 8.07 -9.59 -12.14
C THR A 70 8.81 -8.58 -12.99
N ILE A 71 9.08 -7.40 -12.44
CA ILE A 71 9.97 -6.42 -13.04
C ILE A 71 10.91 -5.85 -11.99
N THR A 72 12.23 -6.01 -12.21
CA THR A 72 13.24 -5.41 -11.33
C THR A 72 13.42 -3.94 -11.69
N ALA A 73 12.56 -3.10 -11.13
CA ALA A 73 12.58 -1.65 -11.32
C ALA A 73 12.00 -0.92 -10.10
N ARG A 74 12.40 0.34 -9.92
CA ARG A 74 11.79 1.28 -8.97
C ARG A 74 11.04 2.35 -9.77
N PRO A 75 9.90 2.87 -9.27
CA PRO A 75 9.12 3.90 -9.95
C PRO A 75 9.75 5.31 -9.79
N ASN A 76 11.04 5.46 -10.05
CA ASN A 76 11.84 6.65 -9.77
C ASN A 76 11.99 7.61 -10.96
N SER A 77 11.31 7.34 -12.07
CA SER A 77 11.22 8.21 -13.24
C SER A 77 9.98 7.87 -14.06
N GLU A 78 9.53 8.78 -14.92
CA GLU A 78 8.40 8.52 -15.82
C GLU A 78 8.66 7.27 -16.68
N SER A 79 9.84 7.15 -17.30
CA SER A 79 10.21 5.99 -18.12
C SER A 79 10.19 4.68 -17.33
N ALA A 80 10.64 4.69 -16.06
CA ALA A 80 10.60 3.50 -15.23
C ALA A 80 9.15 3.13 -14.87
N CYS A 81 8.31 4.11 -14.55
CA CYS A 81 6.89 3.89 -14.26
C CYS A 81 6.14 3.36 -15.49
N ASP A 82 6.41 3.92 -16.68
CA ASP A 82 5.80 3.45 -17.94
C ASP A 82 6.21 2.00 -18.22
N LYS A 83 7.48 1.63 -18.02
CA LYS A 83 7.94 0.22 -18.14
C LYS A 83 7.26 -0.69 -17.13
N ILE A 84 7.09 -0.25 -15.87
CA ILE A 84 6.42 -1.03 -14.84
C ILE A 84 4.94 -1.25 -15.19
N ALA A 85 4.23 -0.22 -15.64
CA ALA A 85 2.85 -0.34 -16.07
C ALA A 85 2.71 -1.23 -17.31
N GLN A 86 3.61 -1.05 -18.31
CA GLN A 86 3.61 -1.86 -19.52
C GLN A 86 3.85 -3.35 -19.23
N ALA A 87 4.72 -3.68 -18.28
CA ALA A 87 4.93 -5.08 -17.88
C ALA A 87 3.64 -5.78 -17.41
N ALA A 88 2.72 -5.05 -16.77
CA ALA A 88 1.41 -5.60 -16.39
C ALA A 88 0.51 -5.81 -17.62
N ILE A 89 0.56 -4.90 -18.59
CA ILE A 89 -0.20 -5.01 -19.83
C ILE A 89 0.34 -6.17 -20.68
N ASP A 90 1.66 -6.31 -20.79
CA ASP A 90 2.29 -7.39 -21.56
C ASP A 90 1.99 -8.77 -20.97
N ALA A 91 1.96 -8.88 -19.63
CA ALA A 91 1.73 -10.14 -18.95
C ALA A 91 0.25 -10.56 -18.93
N PHE A 92 -0.67 -9.61 -18.69
CA PHE A 92 -2.07 -9.92 -18.38
C PHE A 92 -3.09 -9.04 -19.11
N GLY A 93 -2.67 -8.12 -19.98
CA GLY A 93 -3.52 -7.29 -20.82
C GLY A 93 -4.22 -6.13 -20.10
N ARG A 94 -4.12 -6.02 -18.79
CA ARG A 94 -4.86 -5.03 -17.99
C ARG A 94 -4.25 -4.74 -16.62
N ILE A 95 -4.69 -3.66 -15.99
CA ILE A 95 -4.42 -3.33 -14.58
C ILE A 95 -5.76 -3.06 -13.91
N ASP A 96 -6.19 -3.93 -13.00
CA ASP A 96 -7.44 -3.75 -12.24
C ASP A 96 -7.19 -3.15 -10.86
N ILE A 97 -6.06 -3.50 -10.25
CA ILE A 97 -5.68 -3.11 -8.90
C ILE A 97 -4.25 -2.59 -8.96
N LEU A 98 -4.03 -1.39 -8.44
CA LEU A 98 -2.69 -0.80 -8.26
C LEU A 98 -2.43 -0.62 -6.77
N VAL A 99 -1.34 -1.23 -6.26
CA VAL A 99 -0.90 -1.06 -4.87
C VAL A 99 0.45 -0.34 -4.84
N LEU A 100 0.47 0.86 -4.25
CA LEU A 100 1.65 1.70 -4.12
C LEU A 100 2.24 1.55 -2.72
N ALA A 101 3.13 0.55 -2.56
CA ALA A 101 3.67 0.15 -1.26
C ALA A 101 5.14 0.56 -1.04
N SER A 102 5.72 1.34 -1.96
CA SER A 102 7.06 1.90 -1.78
C SER A 102 7.06 2.98 -0.69
N GLY A 103 8.11 3.02 0.12
CA GLY A 103 8.27 4.05 1.11
C GLY A 103 9.51 3.88 1.97
N ILE A 104 10.03 5.00 2.44
CA ILE A 104 11.17 5.07 3.37
C ILE A 104 10.87 6.05 4.50
N ASN A 105 11.65 5.95 5.56
CA ASN A 105 11.69 6.92 6.64
C ASN A 105 13.15 7.22 7.03
N LYS A 106 13.44 8.49 7.33
CA LYS A 106 14.72 8.95 7.89
C LYS A 106 14.39 9.77 9.13
N VAL A 107 14.63 9.16 10.29
CA VAL A 107 14.28 9.74 11.60
C VAL A 107 15.44 10.60 12.08
N GLN A 108 15.23 11.92 12.15
CA GLN A 108 16.20 12.87 12.65
C GLN A 108 15.52 14.18 13.06
N LYS A 109 16.00 14.83 14.12
CA LYS A 109 15.48 16.14 14.52
C LYS A 109 15.70 17.15 13.40
N ILE A 110 14.74 18.06 13.20
CA ILE A 110 14.73 18.97 12.05
C ILE A 110 16.01 19.80 11.92
N VAL A 111 16.57 20.25 13.04
CA VAL A 111 17.81 21.06 13.05
C VAL A 111 19.08 20.28 12.68
N GLU A 112 18.99 18.95 12.68
CA GLU A 112 20.08 18.02 12.36
C GLU A 112 19.85 17.32 11.02
N GLN A 113 18.60 17.29 10.52
CA GLN A 113 18.24 16.60 9.29
C GLN A 113 18.80 17.33 8.08
N LYS A 114 19.54 16.63 7.25
CA LYS A 114 20.04 17.17 6.00
C LYS A 114 18.89 17.41 5.00
N PRO A 115 18.93 18.50 4.22
CA PRO A 115 17.94 18.76 3.19
C PRO A 115 17.76 17.60 2.20
N GLU A 116 18.85 16.91 1.84
CA GLU A 116 18.86 15.76 0.93
C GLU A 116 18.04 14.58 1.49
N ASP A 117 18.10 14.35 2.81
CA ASP A 117 17.34 13.30 3.48
C ASP A 117 15.85 13.60 3.47
N PHE A 118 15.46 14.87 3.66
CA PHE A 118 14.07 15.30 3.51
C PHE A 118 13.58 15.10 2.08
N LEU A 119 14.36 15.56 1.09
CA LEU A 119 14.02 15.43 -0.33
C LEU A 119 13.91 13.97 -0.76
N GLU A 120 14.81 13.09 -0.29
CA GLU A 120 14.73 11.66 -0.61
C GLU A 120 13.44 11.01 -0.06
N VAL A 121 13.05 11.36 1.18
CA VAL A 121 11.77 10.86 1.75
C VAL A 121 10.58 11.35 0.93
N MET A 122 10.57 12.63 0.53
CA MET A 122 9.51 13.20 -0.30
C MET A 122 9.49 12.57 -1.70
N ASP A 123 10.65 12.37 -2.31
CA ASP A 123 10.73 11.73 -3.63
C ASP A 123 10.18 10.31 -3.58
N VAL A 124 10.71 9.45 -2.69
CA VAL A 124 10.32 8.03 -2.64
C VAL A 124 8.86 7.85 -2.24
N ASN A 125 8.40 8.59 -1.23
CA ASN A 125 7.05 8.38 -0.70
C ASN A 125 5.95 9.08 -1.52
N VAL A 126 6.26 10.24 -2.11
CA VAL A 126 5.27 11.10 -2.75
C VAL A 126 5.44 11.10 -4.27
N THR A 127 6.58 11.58 -4.78
CA THR A 127 6.81 11.74 -6.23
C THR A 127 6.69 10.40 -6.96
N GLN A 128 7.34 9.36 -6.45
CA GLN A 128 7.32 8.04 -7.06
C GLN A 128 5.92 7.41 -7.02
N SER A 129 5.15 7.63 -5.95
CA SER A 129 3.77 7.17 -5.86
C SER A 129 2.87 7.90 -6.87
N TRP A 130 3.04 9.21 -7.01
CA TRP A 130 2.32 10.02 -7.99
C TRP A 130 2.66 9.62 -9.43
N LEU A 131 3.95 9.48 -9.76
CA LEU A 131 4.40 9.05 -11.09
C LEU A 131 3.81 7.68 -11.46
N MET A 132 3.82 6.73 -10.52
CA MET A 132 3.30 5.39 -10.80
C MET A 132 1.78 5.38 -10.94
N ALA A 133 1.06 6.15 -10.11
CA ALA A 133 -0.39 6.33 -10.27
C ALA A 133 -0.73 6.93 -11.65
N ARG A 134 0.03 7.95 -12.08
CA ARG A 134 -0.11 8.58 -13.41
C ARG A 134 0.11 7.57 -14.54
N SER A 135 1.18 6.78 -14.49
CA SER A 135 1.50 5.80 -15.53
C SER A 135 0.47 4.67 -15.60
N ALA A 136 0.15 4.03 -14.47
CA ALA A 136 -0.86 2.98 -14.44
C ALA A 136 -2.26 3.54 -14.77
N GLY A 137 -2.57 4.75 -14.29
CA GLY A 137 -3.83 5.44 -14.54
C GLY A 137 -4.12 5.63 -16.03
N LYS A 138 -3.11 5.94 -16.85
CA LYS A 138 -3.27 6.02 -18.33
C LYS A 138 -3.85 4.72 -18.90
N HIS A 139 -3.33 3.57 -18.47
CA HIS A 139 -3.81 2.26 -18.90
C HIS A 139 -5.19 1.96 -18.35
N MET A 140 -5.42 2.21 -17.04
CA MET A 140 -6.70 1.97 -16.38
C MET A 140 -7.84 2.80 -17.00
N LEU A 141 -7.60 4.08 -17.31
CA LEU A 141 -8.56 4.94 -17.98
C LEU A 141 -8.85 4.48 -19.42
N LYS A 142 -7.79 4.09 -20.17
CA LYS A 142 -7.95 3.60 -21.56
C LYS A 142 -8.69 2.27 -21.62
N GLN A 143 -8.45 1.34 -20.70
CA GLN A 143 -9.13 0.04 -20.69
C GLN A 143 -10.60 0.13 -20.28
N GLY A 144 -10.99 1.16 -19.53
CA GLY A 144 -12.35 1.31 -19.00
C GLY A 144 -12.73 0.28 -17.96
N GLY A 145 -13.98 0.35 -17.48
CA GLY A 145 -14.51 -0.62 -16.52
C GLY A 145 -14.07 -0.40 -15.08
N GLY A 146 -13.51 0.76 -14.76
CA GLY A 146 -13.09 1.14 -13.41
C GLY A 146 -11.76 0.51 -12.98
N GLY A 147 -11.47 0.59 -11.68
CA GLY A 147 -10.24 0.05 -11.08
C GLY A 147 -10.07 0.45 -9.62
N LYS A 148 -9.03 -0.08 -8.98
CA LYS A 148 -8.72 0.14 -7.56
C LYS A 148 -7.28 0.63 -7.42
N VAL A 149 -7.09 1.80 -6.83
CA VAL A 149 -5.77 2.34 -6.51
C VAL A 149 -5.64 2.46 -4.99
N ILE A 150 -4.64 1.82 -4.43
CA ILE A 150 -4.43 1.71 -3.00
C ILE A 150 -3.03 2.24 -2.66
N LEU A 151 -3.00 3.36 -1.94
CA LEU A 151 -1.76 3.97 -1.47
C LEU A 151 -1.45 3.56 -0.03
N MET A 152 -0.17 3.56 0.33
CA MET A 152 0.25 3.37 1.71
C MET A 152 0.52 4.71 2.39
N SER A 153 -0.44 5.13 3.25
CA SER A 153 -0.24 6.19 4.20
C SER A 153 0.39 5.65 5.51
N SER A 154 0.07 6.25 6.62
CA SER A 154 0.46 5.91 7.98
C SER A 154 -0.42 6.71 8.95
N ALA A 155 -0.53 6.28 10.20
CA ALA A 155 -1.01 7.15 11.27
C ALA A 155 -0.24 8.49 11.34
N ARG A 156 0.98 8.53 10.76
CA ARG A 156 1.81 9.74 10.64
C ARG A 156 1.35 10.69 9.53
N GLY A 157 0.43 10.29 8.69
CA GLY A 157 -0.28 11.21 7.78
C GLY A 157 -1.26 12.13 8.52
N LYS A 158 -1.78 11.68 9.67
CA LYS A 158 -2.72 12.40 10.52
C LYS A 158 -2.06 13.01 11.76
N LEU A 159 -1.08 12.33 12.35
CA LEU A 159 -0.47 12.67 13.63
C LEU A 159 1.03 12.96 13.51
N GLY A 160 1.50 13.99 14.19
CA GLY A 160 2.92 14.24 14.39
C GLY A 160 3.61 13.19 15.27
N HIS A 161 4.94 13.26 15.36
CA HIS A 161 5.75 12.42 16.24
C HIS A 161 6.95 13.20 16.80
N PRO A 162 7.21 13.14 18.12
CA PRO A 162 8.26 13.96 18.75
C PRO A 162 9.70 13.51 18.42
N ALA A 163 9.90 12.32 17.86
CA ALA A 163 11.22 11.74 17.63
C ALA A 163 11.85 12.09 16.25
N GLY A 164 11.50 13.22 15.63
CA GLY A 164 12.17 13.64 14.38
C GLY A 164 11.59 13.00 13.12
N TYR A 165 10.28 12.93 13.00
CA TYR A 165 9.56 12.36 11.86
C TYR A 165 9.07 13.42 10.87
N THR A 166 9.64 14.62 10.84
CA THR A 166 9.11 15.74 10.05
C THR A 166 8.94 15.38 8.58
N ALA A 167 9.99 14.85 7.93
CA ALA A 167 9.94 14.45 6.53
C ALA A 167 8.89 13.33 6.29
N TYR A 168 8.85 12.34 7.18
CA TYR A 168 7.93 11.21 7.04
C TYR A 168 6.47 11.64 7.24
N CYS A 169 6.17 12.42 8.28
CA CYS A 169 4.83 12.95 8.50
C CYS A 169 4.37 13.80 7.31
N ALA A 170 5.20 14.73 6.83
CA ALA A 170 4.92 15.55 5.66
C ALA A 170 4.62 14.68 4.42
N SER A 171 5.44 13.66 4.17
CA SER A 171 5.26 12.77 3.02
C SER A 171 3.96 11.96 3.11
N LYS A 172 3.59 11.46 4.29
CA LYS A 172 2.35 10.68 4.46
C LYS A 172 1.10 11.56 4.42
N SER A 173 1.16 12.80 4.92
CA SER A 173 0.09 13.79 4.71
C SER A 173 -0.07 14.14 3.22
N ALA A 174 1.03 14.27 2.47
CA ALA A 174 0.99 14.48 1.02
C ALA A 174 0.34 13.28 0.27
N VAL A 175 0.67 12.04 0.65
CA VAL A 175 0.03 10.83 0.10
C VAL A 175 -1.49 10.85 0.35
N GLU A 176 -1.93 11.28 1.52
CA GLU A 176 -3.36 11.44 1.80
C GLU A 176 -4.02 12.54 0.95
N GLY A 177 -3.28 13.64 0.72
CA GLY A 177 -3.70 14.68 -0.22
C GLY A 177 -3.90 14.16 -1.64
N ILE A 178 -2.92 13.40 -2.15
CA ILE A 178 -2.99 12.71 -3.46
C ILE A 178 -4.20 11.76 -3.50
N THR A 179 -4.41 10.97 -2.44
CA THR A 179 -5.53 10.02 -2.35
C THR A 179 -6.87 10.73 -2.52
N ARG A 180 -7.07 11.86 -1.82
CA ARG A 180 -8.31 12.64 -1.91
C ARG A 180 -8.48 13.27 -3.30
N ALA A 181 -7.42 13.89 -3.83
CA ALA A 181 -7.47 14.56 -5.13
C ALA A 181 -7.77 13.57 -6.27
N LEU A 182 -7.04 12.47 -6.36
CA LEU A 182 -7.28 11.45 -7.38
C LEU A 182 -8.61 10.72 -7.19
N GLY A 183 -9.06 10.53 -5.94
CA GLY A 183 -10.38 9.97 -5.64
C GLY A 183 -11.52 10.81 -6.23
N CYS A 184 -11.40 12.14 -6.19
CA CYS A 184 -12.35 13.05 -6.82
C CYS A 184 -12.18 13.05 -8.36
N GLU A 185 -10.94 13.14 -8.86
CA GLU A 185 -10.66 13.24 -10.28
C GLU A 185 -11.10 11.99 -11.06
N TRP A 186 -10.83 10.80 -10.52
CA TRP A 186 -11.09 9.53 -11.22
C TRP A 186 -12.43 8.87 -10.84
N GLY A 187 -13.10 9.35 -9.80
CA GLY A 187 -14.40 8.82 -9.37
C GLY A 187 -15.41 8.66 -10.50
N PRO A 188 -15.61 9.67 -11.40
CA PRO A 188 -16.52 9.55 -12.53
C PRO A 188 -16.17 8.46 -13.55
N THR A 189 -14.92 7.97 -13.54
CA THR A 189 -14.46 6.90 -14.44
C THR A 189 -14.65 5.49 -13.86
N GLY A 190 -15.13 5.39 -12.62
CA GLY A 190 -15.27 4.14 -11.88
C GLY A 190 -13.96 3.65 -11.23
N ILE A 191 -12.88 4.44 -11.29
CA ILE A 191 -11.65 4.15 -10.57
C ILE A 191 -11.77 4.73 -9.16
N THR A 192 -11.63 3.89 -8.13
CA THR A 192 -11.56 4.34 -6.74
C THR A 192 -10.10 4.47 -6.29
N VAL A 193 -9.80 5.54 -5.56
CA VAL A 193 -8.45 5.80 -5.01
C VAL A 193 -8.55 5.95 -3.52
N ASN A 194 -7.93 5.04 -2.77
CA ASN A 194 -7.97 5.03 -1.31
C ASN A 194 -6.57 4.76 -0.74
N ALA A 195 -6.40 4.98 0.55
CA ALA A 195 -5.16 4.67 1.24
C ALA A 195 -5.42 3.82 2.50
N ILE A 196 -4.40 3.03 2.88
CA ILE A 196 -4.34 2.38 4.18
C ILE A 196 -3.32 3.12 5.03
N GLY A 197 -3.72 3.51 6.24
CA GLY A 197 -2.89 4.23 7.21
C GLY A 197 -2.59 3.36 8.45
N PRO A 198 -1.56 2.50 8.42
CA PRO A 198 -1.21 1.66 9.55
C PRO A 198 -0.42 2.42 10.63
N THR A 199 -0.35 1.79 11.81
CA THR A 199 0.65 2.10 12.84
C THR A 199 1.80 1.08 12.78
N VAL A 200 2.20 0.54 13.94
CA VAL A 200 3.24 -0.49 14.04
C VAL A 200 2.62 -1.87 13.85
N PHE A 201 3.12 -2.57 12.86
CA PHE A 201 2.78 -3.95 12.54
C PHE A 201 4.01 -4.84 12.63
N ARG A 202 3.80 -6.13 12.91
CA ARG A 202 4.88 -7.12 12.88
C ARG A 202 5.45 -7.23 11.47
N SER A 203 6.74 -6.98 11.36
CA SER A 203 7.49 -7.05 10.11
C SER A 203 8.97 -7.23 10.42
N PRO A 204 9.81 -7.57 9.44
CA PRO A 204 11.27 -7.62 9.65
C PRO A 204 11.86 -6.32 10.21
N LEU A 205 11.29 -5.17 9.87
CA LEU A 205 11.74 -3.85 10.35
C LEU A 205 11.32 -3.55 11.80
N THR A 206 10.25 -4.16 12.28
CA THR A 206 9.64 -3.88 13.59
C THR A 206 9.75 -5.05 14.57
N THR A 207 10.34 -6.18 14.15
CA THR A 207 10.49 -7.40 14.97
C THR A 207 11.07 -7.12 16.35
N TRP A 208 12.02 -6.19 16.43
CA TRP A 208 12.63 -5.76 17.69
C TRP A 208 11.62 -5.18 18.70
N MET A 209 10.51 -4.56 18.24
CA MET A 209 9.44 -4.08 19.14
C MET A 209 8.60 -5.20 19.72
N PHE A 210 8.69 -6.41 19.15
CA PHE A 210 8.01 -7.62 19.63
C PHE A 210 8.94 -8.51 20.46
N ALA A 211 10.23 -8.16 20.55
CA ALA A 211 11.19 -8.86 21.37
C ALA A 211 10.88 -8.68 22.88
N ASP A 212 11.21 -9.67 23.67
CA ASP A 212 11.07 -9.64 25.12
C ASP A 212 12.40 -9.21 25.79
N ASP A 213 12.83 -8.00 25.41
CA ASP A 213 13.99 -7.33 25.99
C ASP A 213 13.59 -5.93 26.50
N GLU A 214 14.46 -5.29 27.27
CA GLU A 214 14.19 -3.99 27.91
C GLU A 214 13.78 -2.91 26.88
N ARG A 215 14.47 -2.85 25.74
CA ARG A 215 14.20 -1.89 24.68
C ARG A 215 12.83 -2.14 24.03
N GLY A 216 12.56 -3.40 23.67
CA GLY A 216 11.29 -3.81 23.07
C GLY A 216 10.12 -3.55 24.02
N ASN A 217 10.26 -3.97 25.27
CA ASN A 217 9.23 -3.83 26.30
C ASN A 217 8.92 -2.35 26.59
N THR A 218 9.94 -1.51 26.81
CA THR A 218 9.76 -0.07 27.10
C THR A 218 9.13 0.66 25.92
N THR A 219 9.62 0.42 24.70
CA THR A 219 9.08 1.09 23.49
C THR A 219 7.64 0.64 23.23
N ARG A 220 7.38 -0.65 23.36
CA ARG A 220 6.03 -1.24 23.20
C ARG A 220 5.05 -0.69 24.21
N ALA A 221 5.43 -0.63 25.50
CA ALA A 221 4.57 -0.08 26.56
C ALA A 221 4.19 1.39 26.27
N GLY A 222 5.17 2.22 25.91
CA GLY A 222 4.92 3.63 25.54
C GLY A 222 4.02 3.78 24.32
N PHE A 223 4.14 2.87 23.35
CA PHE A 223 3.28 2.87 22.17
C PHE A 223 1.86 2.38 22.53
N LEU A 224 1.73 1.29 23.27
CA LEU A 224 0.44 0.68 23.65
C LEU A 224 -0.40 1.57 24.55
N ALA A 225 0.22 2.44 25.35
CA ALA A 225 -0.51 3.44 26.13
C ALA A 225 -1.43 4.34 25.28
N ARG A 226 -1.20 4.40 23.96
CA ARG A 226 -1.97 5.17 22.98
C ARG A 226 -2.79 4.32 22.00
N VAL A 227 -2.78 2.99 22.15
CA VAL A 227 -3.51 2.07 21.26
C VAL A 227 -4.67 1.44 22.04
N PRO A 228 -5.91 1.88 21.84
CA PRO A 228 -7.08 1.34 22.55
C PRO A 228 -7.23 -0.18 22.46
N LYS A 229 -6.80 -0.81 21.35
CA LYS A 229 -6.79 -2.26 21.16
C LYS A 229 -5.78 -2.99 22.05
N GLY A 230 -4.87 -2.30 22.75
CA GLY A 230 -3.92 -2.88 23.71
C GLY A 230 -2.89 -3.84 23.12
N ARG A 231 -2.73 -3.88 21.78
CA ARG A 231 -1.73 -4.69 21.09
C ARG A 231 -1.17 -3.99 19.87
N LEU A 232 0.00 -4.43 19.41
CA LEU A 232 0.54 -4.07 18.10
C LEU A 232 -0.23 -4.80 16.99
N GLY A 233 -0.12 -4.30 15.78
CA GLY A 233 -0.75 -4.91 14.61
C GLY A 233 -0.02 -6.18 14.14
N GLU A 234 -0.77 -7.12 13.63
CA GLU A 234 -0.28 -8.31 12.95
C GLU A 234 -0.59 -8.20 11.45
N PRO A 235 0.10 -8.94 10.56
CA PRO A 235 -0.10 -8.85 9.11
C PRO A 235 -1.56 -9.02 8.67
N GLU A 236 -2.31 -9.91 9.30
CA GLU A 236 -3.72 -10.16 9.00
C GLU A 236 -4.62 -8.94 9.24
N ASP A 237 -4.26 -8.05 10.18
CA ASP A 237 -5.00 -6.81 10.42
C ASP A 237 -4.94 -5.83 9.22
N LEU A 238 -3.95 -6.01 8.32
CA LEU A 238 -3.83 -5.24 7.08
C LEU A 238 -4.43 -5.96 5.86
N ALA A 239 -4.46 -7.28 5.88
CA ALA A 239 -4.96 -8.09 4.76
C ALA A 239 -6.46 -7.85 4.51
N GLY A 240 -7.27 -7.78 5.56
CA GLY A 240 -8.70 -7.48 5.46
C GLY A 240 -9.02 -6.14 4.79
N PRO A 241 -8.51 -5.02 5.32
CA PRO A 241 -8.62 -3.70 4.68
C PRO A 241 -8.12 -3.65 3.24
N LEU A 242 -7.02 -4.33 2.94
CA LEU A 242 -6.50 -4.42 1.57
C LEU A 242 -7.49 -5.12 0.63
N LEU A 243 -8.00 -6.28 1.02
CA LEU A 243 -8.95 -7.04 0.20
C LEU A 243 -10.26 -6.27 0.02
N PHE A 244 -10.75 -5.58 1.05
CA PHE A 244 -11.88 -4.67 0.96
C PHE A 244 -11.65 -3.61 -0.10
N LEU A 245 -10.52 -2.87 -0.03
CA LEU A 245 -10.22 -1.80 -0.97
C LEU A 245 -9.92 -2.31 -2.39
N ALA A 246 -9.45 -3.54 -2.55
CA ALA A 246 -9.15 -4.16 -3.84
C ALA A 246 -10.38 -4.73 -4.55
N SER A 247 -11.53 -4.80 -3.90
CA SER A 247 -12.72 -5.51 -4.36
C SER A 247 -13.92 -4.60 -4.60
N LYS A 248 -15.01 -5.17 -5.11
CA LYS A 248 -16.29 -4.46 -5.28
C LYS A 248 -16.92 -3.99 -3.97
N ALA A 249 -16.56 -4.61 -2.84
CA ALA A 249 -17.04 -4.19 -1.52
C ALA A 249 -16.73 -2.72 -1.19
N SER A 250 -15.76 -2.13 -1.88
CA SER A 250 -15.37 -0.72 -1.74
C SER A 250 -15.75 0.17 -2.94
N ASP A 251 -16.67 -0.23 -3.81
CA ASP A 251 -17.00 0.54 -5.02
C ASP A 251 -17.52 1.96 -4.72
N PHE A 252 -18.11 2.17 -3.54
CA PHE A 252 -18.59 3.48 -3.12
C PHE A 252 -17.64 4.22 -2.17
N TYR A 253 -16.38 3.72 -2.04
CA TYR A 253 -15.32 4.34 -1.26
C TYR A 253 -14.26 4.89 -2.21
N THR A 254 -14.08 6.22 -2.24
CA THR A 254 -12.98 6.89 -2.95
C THR A 254 -12.52 8.13 -2.20
N GLY A 255 -11.23 8.41 -2.20
CA GLY A 255 -10.63 9.52 -1.46
C GLY A 255 -10.46 9.27 0.04
N HIS A 256 -10.69 8.04 0.53
CA HIS A 256 -10.66 7.69 1.94
C HIS A 256 -9.30 7.13 2.39
N ILE A 257 -8.97 7.39 3.65
CA ILE A 257 -7.83 6.79 4.34
C ILE A 257 -8.37 5.85 5.42
N LEU A 258 -8.18 4.54 5.23
CA LEU A 258 -8.51 3.53 6.22
C LEU A 258 -7.36 3.40 7.23
N TYR A 259 -7.55 3.94 8.43
CA TYR A 259 -6.58 3.78 9.50
C TYR A 259 -6.74 2.41 10.16
N ALA A 260 -5.84 1.49 9.81
CA ALA A 260 -5.72 0.16 10.43
C ALA A 260 -4.72 0.28 11.59
N ASP A 261 -5.13 0.84 12.72
CA ASP A 261 -4.23 1.38 13.73
C ASP A 261 -4.61 1.03 15.18
N GLY A 262 -5.59 0.16 15.37
CA GLY A 262 -6.06 -0.23 16.70
C GLY A 262 -6.67 0.90 17.52
N GLY A 263 -7.12 1.98 16.86
CA GLY A 263 -7.68 3.17 17.47
C GLY A 263 -6.65 4.26 17.83
N TYR A 264 -5.39 4.09 17.40
CA TYR A 264 -4.29 5.02 17.72
C TYR A 264 -4.57 6.48 17.28
N THR A 265 -5.32 6.68 16.18
CA THR A 265 -5.66 8.01 15.66
C THR A 265 -7.06 8.47 16.04
N ALA A 266 -7.79 7.71 16.82
CA ALA A 266 -9.17 8.04 17.24
C ALA A 266 -9.22 8.89 18.52
N GLY A 267 -8.15 8.87 19.34
CA GLY A 267 -8.05 9.64 20.60
C GLY A 267 -6.74 10.40 20.73
#